data_b7e107e352d7ad03526415bd923bee5f
#
_entry.id   b7e107e352d7ad03526415bd923bee5f
#
_cell.length_a   1.000
_cell.length_b   1.000
_cell.length_c   1.000
_cell.angle_alpha   90.00
_cell.angle_beta   90.00
_cell.angle_gamma   90.00
#
_symmetry.space_group_name_H-M   'P 1'
#
loop_
_entity.id
_entity.type
_entity.pdbx_description
1 polymer ?
#
loop_
_entity_poly.entity_id
_entity_poly.type
_entity_poly.pdbx_seq_one_letter_code
_entity_poly.pdbx_strand_id
1 'polypeptide(L)'
;MIIIFSGPSGVGKSTIINELIKHKDLYFSISHTTREKRHNEEDGVDYFFVSENKFYELIKDDFFIEYEMYGTDYYGTGKNQITNADITVLDVEVNGATKLLEENSEFIGIFIDIDDTELINRLLSRGHDDHFIEKRMKLAKEQRSKINRFDFVVKNVDINTTVMNILDIICNLEES
;
A
#
# COMPACT_ATOMS: atom_id res chain seq x y z
N MET A 1 -13.17 -2.24 -11.01
CA MET A 1 -12.24 -1.10 -10.79
C MET A 1 -11.08 -1.58 -9.93
N ILE A 2 -9.83 -1.22 -10.27
CA ILE A 2 -8.64 -1.55 -9.46
C ILE A 2 -8.06 -0.26 -8.92
N ILE A 3 -7.92 -0.18 -7.59
CA ILE A 3 -7.41 1.01 -6.88
C ILE A 3 -6.11 0.63 -6.18
N ILE A 4 -5.04 1.34 -6.48
CA ILE A 4 -3.73 1.17 -5.86
C ILE A 4 -3.54 2.24 -4.80
N PHE A 5 -3.47 1.81 -3.54
CA PHE A 5 -3.03 2.67 -2.44
C PHE A 5 -1.52 2.59 -2.30
N SER A 6 -0.89 3.75 -2.20
CA SER A 6 0.53 3.86 -1.95
C SER A 6 0.86 5.07 -1.08
N GLY A 7 2.12 5.20 -0.70
CA GLY A 7 2.59 6.31 0.13
C GLY A 7 3.60 5.86 1.19
N PRO A 8 4.23 6.79 1.90
CA PRO A 8 5.29 6.51 2.85
C PRO A 8 4.88 5.53 3.96
N SER A 9 5.85 4.76 4.41
CA SER A 9 5.62 3.86 5.56
C SER A 9 5.30 4.68 6.82
N GLY A 10 4.22 4.31 7.50
CA GLY A 10 3.79 5.02 8.71
C GLY A 10 2.66 6.03 8.50
N VAL A 11 2.27 6.32 7.25
CA VAL A 11 1.17 7.27 6.96
C VAL A 11 -0.22 6.75 7.36
N GLY A 12 -0.38 5.45 7.64
CA GLY A 12 -1.64 4.86 8.12
C GLY A 12 -2.46 4.12 7.05
N LYS A 13 -1.86 3.71 5.92
CA LYS A 13 -2.56 3.01 4.83
C LYS A 13 -3.41 1.83 5.31
N SER A 14 -2.81 0.87 6.01
CA SER A 14 -3.54 -0.32 6.48
C SER A 14 -4.73 0.03 7.38
N THR A 15 -4.59 1.06 8.24
CA THR A 15 -5.70 1.52 9.09
C THR A 15 -6.83 2.13 8.25
N ILE A 16 -6.48 2.91 7.22
CA ILE A 16 -7.44 3.51 6.29
C ILE A 16 -8.17 2.41 5.51
N ILE A 17 -7.44 1.45 4.95
CA ILE A 17 -8.02 0.33 4.18
C ILE A 17 -8.96 -0.50 5.04
N ASN A 18 -8.55 -0.85 6.27
CA ASN A 18 -9.38 -1.60 7.22
C ASN A 18 -10.65 -0.84 7.61
N GLU A 19 -10.63 0.49 7.61
CA GLU A 19 -11.83 1.28 7.86
C GLU A 19 -12.70 1.37 6.61
N LEU A 20 -12.12 1.55 5.42
CA LEU A 20 -12.85 1.57 4.14
C LEU A 20 -13.69 0.30 3.93
N ILE A 21 -13.14 -0.88 4.23
CA ILE A 21 -13.83 -2.18 4.10
C ILE A 21 -15.13 -2.23 4.92
N LYS A 22 -15.23 -1.48 6.01
CA LYS A 22 -16.45 -1.43 6.83
C LYS A 22 -17.57 -0.60 6.19
N HIS A 23 -17.22 0.31 5.27
CA HIS A 23 -18.14 1.27 4.66
C HIS A 23 -18.47 0.95 3.21
N LYS A 24 -17.62 0.18 2.53
CA LYS A 24 -17.75 -0.13 1.10
C LYS A 24 -17.39 -1.60 0.86
N ASP A 25 -18.22 -2.27 0.06
CA ASP A 25 -17.91 -3.62 -0.41
C ASP A 25 -16.76 -3.54 -1.42
N LEU A 26 -15.59 -4.03 -1.00
CA LEU A 26 -14.37 -4.06 -1.78
C LEU A 26 -13.52 -5.28 -1.41
N TYR A 27 -12.80 -5.80 -2.37
CA TYR A 27 -11.82 -6.84 -2.16
C TYR A 27 -10.45 -6.23 -1.88
N PHE A 28 -9.88 -6.52 -0.72
CA PHE A 28 -8.51 -6.12 -0.40
C PHE A 28 -7.55 -7.26 -0.75
N SER A 29 -6.56 -6.98 -1.60
CA SER A 29 -5.56 -7.95 -2.02
C SER A 29 -4.58 -8.26 -0.89
N ILE A 30 -4.22 -9.53 -0.74
CA ILE A 30 -3.23 -9.97 0.24
C ILE A 30 -1.91 -10.20 -0.48
N SER A 31 -0.90 -9.39 -0.17
CA SER A 31 0.43 -9.50 -0.75
C SER A 31 1.24 -10.63 -0.11
N HIS A 32 2.21 -11.15 -0.86
CA HIS A 32 3.23 -12.07 -0.35
C HIS A 32 4.41 -11.28 0.20
N THR A 33 5.05 -11.81 1.25
CA THR A 33 6.29 -11.22 1.79
C THR A 33 7.23 -12.29 2.33
N THR A 34 8.54 -11.99 2.24
CA THR A 34 9.58 -12.82 2.86
C THR A 34 9.91 -12.38 4.29
N ARG A 35 9.36 -11.22 4.71
CA ARG A 35 9.49 -10.73 6.08
C ARG A 35 8.89 -11.72 7.09
N GLU A 36 9.56 -11.90 8.20
CA GLU A 36 9.01 -12.68 9.31
C GLU A 36 7.69 -12.07 9.83
N LYS A 37 6.75 -12.96 10.12
CA LYS A 37 5.44 -12.61 10.67
C LYS A 37 5.59 -11.97 12.05
N ARG A 38 4.96 -10.82 12.28
CA ARG A 38 4.89 -10.21 13.61
C ARG A 38 3.88 -10.94 14.50
N HIS A 39 3.99 -10.71 15.81
CA HIS A 39 3.16 -11.42 16.80
C HIS A 39 1.64 -11.27 16.58
N ASN A 40 1.21 -10.11 16.08
CA ASN A 40 -0.20 -9.75 15.90
C ASN A 40 -0.69 -9.87 14.44
N GLU A 41 0.11 -10.45 13.56
CA GLU A 41 -0.25 -10.69 12.16
C GLU A 41 -0.70 -12.14 11.95
N GLU A 42 -1.53 -12.38 10.94
CA GLU A 42 -2.05 -13.69 10.58
C GLU A 42 -1.74 -14.01 9.12
N ASP A 43 -1.22 -15.23 8.87
CA ASP A 43 -0.92 -15.70 7.52
C ASP A 43 -2.20 -15.87 6.70
N GLY A 44 -2.18 -15.37 5.47
CA GLY A 44 -3.34 -15.36 4.59
C GLY A 44 -4.38 -14.28 4.91
N VAL A 45 -4.12 -13.43 5.91
CA VAL A 45 -4.98 -12.28 6.29
C VAL A 45 -4.21 -10.97 6.12
N ASP A 46 -3.07 -10.82 6.80
CA ASP A 46 -2.22 -9.62 6.67
C ASP A 46 -1.29 -9.73 5.46
N TYR A 47 -0.65 -10.89 5.32
CA TYR A 47 0.23 -11.27 4.21
C TYR A 47 0.21 -12.78 4.02
N PHE A 48 0.61 -13.25 2.85
CA PHE A 48 1.12 -14.61 2.67
C PHE A 48 2.61 -14.60 3.01
N PHE A 49 2.97 -15.11 4.21
CA PHE A 49 4.35 -15.17 4.66
C PHE A 49 5.05 -16.39 4.05
N VAL A 50 6.03 -16.14 3.20
CA VAL A 50 6.75 -17.20 2.47
C VAL A 50 8.26 -17.09 2.67
N SER A 51 8.98 -18.21 2.49
CA SER A 51 10.43 -18.18 2.46
C SER A 51 10.96 -17.46 1.20
N GLU A 52 12.18 -16.92 1.25
CA GLU A 52 12.84 -16.34 0.07
C GLU A 52 12.88 -17.31 -1.11
N ASN A 53 13.20 -18.59 -0.85
CA ASN A 53 13.22 -19.60 -1.91
C ASN A 53 11.85 -19.74 -2.59
N LYS A 54 10.77 -19.77 -1.78
CA LYS A 54 9.41 -19.83 -2.32
C LYS A 54 9.04 -18.56 -3.10
N PHE A 55 9.46 -17.39 -2.63
CA PHE A 55 9.24 -16.13 -3.34
C PHE A 55 9.96 -16.14 -4.71
N TYR A 56 11.21 -16.62 -4.78
CA TYR A 56 11.93 -16.76 -6.04
C TYR A 56 11.29 -17.78 -6.99
N GLU A 57 10.72 -18.88 -6.49
CA GLU A 57 9.92 -19.79 -7.32
C GLU A 57 8.73 -19.06 -7.95
N LEU A 58 7.98 -18.30 -7.14
CA LEU A 58 6.84 -17.52 -7.62
C LEU A 58 7.23 -16.47 -8.67
N ILE A 59 8.41 -15.84 -8.54
CA ILE A 59 8.95 -14.95 -9.58
C ILE A 59 9.19 -15.72 -10.88
N LYS A 60 9.81 -16.89 -10.82
CA LYS A 60 10.09 -17.72 -12.01
C LYS A 60 8.82 -18.19 -12.71
N ASP A 61 7.78 -18.43 -11.93
CA ASP A 61 6.47 -18.86 -12.42
C ASP A 61 5.62 -17.68 -12.94
N ASP A 62 6.19 -16.47 -13.01
CA ASP A 62 5.50 -15.24 -13.43
C ASP A 62 4.19 -14.99 -12.65
N PHE A 63 4.20 -15.35 -11.37
CA PHE A 63 3.03 -15.31 -10.50
C PHE A 63 2.59 -13.90 -10.12
N PHE A 64 3.56 -12.97 -9.95
CA PHE A 64 3.30 -11.64 -9.45
C PHE A 64 2.89 -10.66 -10.58
N ILE A 65 1.94 -9.76 -10.27
CA ILE A 65 1.67 -8.58 -11.10
C ILE A 65 2.73 -7.49 -10.86
N GLU A 66 3.23 -7.40 -9.66
CA GLU A 66 4.35 -6.58 -9.24
C GLU A 66 5.08 -7.24 -8.06
N TYR A 67 6.34 -6.98 -7.92
CA TYR A 67 7.11 -7.30 -6.71
C TYR A 67 8.28 -6.34 -6.57
N GLU A 68 8.69 -6.10 -5.33
CA GLU A 68 9.82 -5.23 -5.00
C GLU A 68 10.51 -5.67 -3.71
N MET A 69 11.78 -5.31 -3.59
CA MET A 69 12.53 -5.46 -2.35
C MET A 69 12.44 -4.17 -1.55
N TYR A 70 11.94 -4.26 -0.32
CA TYR A 70 11.85 -3.15 0.62
C TYR A 70 12.64 -3.46 1.89
N GLY A 71 13.77 -2.76 2.07
CA GLY A 71 14.75 -3.11 3.09
C GLY A 71 15.49 -4.39 2.71
N THR A 72 15.32 -5.44 3.50
CA THR A 72 15.89 -6.78 3.27
C THR A 72 14.86 -7.79 2.77
N ASP A 73 13.59 -7.40 2.71
CA ASP A 73 12.48 -8.31 2.46
C ASP A 73 11.82 -8.02 1.12
N TYR A 74 11.33 -9.08 0.48
CA TYR A 74 10.50 -8.98 -0.72
C TYR A 74 9.03 -8.83 -0.35
N TYR A 75 8.34 -8.06 -1.19
CA TYR A 75 6.89 -7.90 -1.18
C TYR A 75 6.39 -8.06 -2.61
N GLY A 76 5.23 -8.67 -2.81
CA GLY A 76 4.68 -8.84 -4.15
C GLY A 76 3.21 -9.21 -4.14
N THR A 77 2.48 -8.68 -5.11
CA THR A 77 1.06 -8.94 -5.30
C THR A 77 0.85 -9.98 -6.38
N GLY A 78 0.23 -11.11 -6.03
CA GLY A 78 -0.04 -12.17 -6.99
C GLY A 78 -1.11 -11.77 -8.02
N LYS A 79 -0.97 -12.22 -9.26
CA LYS A 79 -1.97 -12.01 -10.33
C LYS A 79 -3.36 -12.55 -9.94
N ASN A 80 -3.40 -13.60 -9.11
CA ASN A 80 -4.64 -14.17 -8.58
C ASN A 80 -5.36 -13.27 -7.57
N GLN A 81 -4.72 -12.19 -7.12
CA GLN A 81 -5.34 -11.17 -6.26
C GLN A 81 -6.15 -10.14 -7.06
N ILE A 82 -6.00 -10.11 -8.38
CA ILE A 82 -6.88 -9.34 -9.26
C ILE A 82 -8.14 -10.17 -9.49
N THR A 83 -9.20 -9.81 -8.80
CA THR A 83 -10.47 -10.56 -8.80
C THR A 83 -11.52 -9.88 -9.68
N ASN A 84 -12.66 -10.57 -9.88
CA ASN A 84 -13.84 -9.99 -10.53
C ASN A 84 -14.72 -9.19 -9.57
N ALA A 85 -14.22 -8.79 -8.40
CA ALA A 85 -14.91 -7.89 -7.51
C ALA A 85 -15.11 -6.51 -8.18
N ASP A 86 -16.20 -5.82 -7.87
CA ASP A 86 -16.48 -4.50 -8.43
C ASP A 86 -15.34 -3.53 -8.14
N ILE A 87 -14.77 -3.62 -6.93
CA ILE A 87 -13.61 -2.85 -6.51
C ILE A 87 -12.56 -3.79 -5.89
N THR A 88 -11.36 -3.77 -6.46
CA THR A 88 -10.17 -4.44 -5.89
C THR A 88 -9.19 -3.37 -5.43
N VAL A 89 -8.74 -3.46 -4.18
CA VAL A 89 -7.76 -2.54 -3.57
C VAL A 89 -6.42 -3.25 -3.40
N LEU A 90 -5.34 -2.63 -3.87
CA LEU A 90 -3.97 -3.07 -3.70
C LEU A 90 -3.21 -2.08 -2.79
N ASP A 91 -2.49 -2.56 -1.76
CA ASP A 91 -1.52 -1.76 -0.99
C ASP A 91 -0.11 -2.08 -1.51
N VAL A 92 0.42 -1.20 -2.36
CA VAL A 92 1.68 -1.42 -3.09
C VAL A 92 2.69 -0.34 -2.71
N GLU A 93 3.96 -0.72 -2.64
CA GLU A 93 5.07 0.23 -2.46
C GLU A 93 5.14 1.20 -3.65
N VAL A 94 5.64 2.43 -3.40
CA VAL A 94 5.53 3.53 -4.38
C VAL A 94 6.18 3.20 -5.73
N ASN A 95 7.30 2.48 -5.76
CA ASN A 95 7.95 2.12 -7.02
C ASN A 95 7.14 1.10 -7.80
N GLY A 96 6.67 0.04 -7.13
CA GLY A 96 5.76 -0.95 -7.73
C GLY A 96 4.46 -0.31 -8.21
N ALA A 97 3.86 0.56 -7.39
CA ALA A 97 2.65 1.29 -7.73
C ALA A 97 2.82 2.15 -8.98
N THR A 98 3.89 2.95 -9.06
CA THR A 98 4.14 3.80 -10.24
C THR A 98 4.32 2.98 -11.52
N LYS A 99 4.99 1.85 -11.44
CA LYS A 99 5.14 0.93 -12.57
C LYS A 99 3.80 0.35 -13.03
N LEU A 100 2.99 -0.12 -12.09
CA LEU A 100 1.66 -0.66 -12.40
C LEU A 100 0.75 0.39 -13.05
N LEU A 101 0.76 1.63 -12.57
CA LEU A 101 -0.02 2.74 -13.11
C LEU A 101 0.46 3.17 -14.50
N GLU A 102 1.76 3.08 -14.79
CA GLU A 102 2.31 3.35 -16.12
C GLU A 102 1.95 2.26 -17.14
N GLU A 103 1.88 1.00 -16.70
CA GLU A 103 1.59 -0.16 -17.55
C GLU A 103 0.09 -0.41 -17.74
N ASN A 104 -0.78 0.10 -16.84
CA ASN A 104 -2.21 -0.15 -16.83
C ASN A 104 -3.00 1.14 -16.61
N SER A 105 -3.40 1.77 -17.69
CA SER A 105 -4.12 3.07 -17.66
C SER A 105 -5.51 3.01 -17.03
N GLU A 106 -6.08 1.82 -16.83
CA GLU A 106 -7.36 1.60 -16.15
C GLU A 106 -7.23 1.48 -14.62
N PHE A 107 -6.01 1.40 -14.09
CA PHE A 107 -5.78 1.37 -12.65
C PHE A 107 -5.79 2.80 -12.09
N ILE A 108 -6.33 2.95 -10.91
CA ILE A 108 -6.45 4.25 -10.22
C ILE A 108 -5.44 4.32 -9.08
N GLY A 109 -4.58 5.30 -9.09
CA GLY A 109 -3.58 5.51 -8.05
C GLY A 109 -4.02 6.52 -7.00
N ILE A 110 -4.05 6.12 -5.74
CA ILE A 110 -4.29 7.01 -4.59
C ILE A 110 -3.03 7.05 -3.73
N PHE A 111 -2.38 8.21 -3.68
CA PHE A 111 -1.23 8.44 -2.81
C PHE A 111 -1.68 8.98 -1.45
N ILE A 112 -1.44 8.21 -0.39
CA ILE A 112 -1.72 8.64 0.99
C ILE A 112 -0.47 9.33 1.53
N ASP A 113 -0.62 10.56 1.98
CA ASP A 113 0.46 11.35 2.56
C ASP A 113 0.09 11.89 3.93
N ILE A 114 1.08 12.41 4.63
CA ILE A 114 0.95 13.04 5.95
C ILE A 114 2.08 14.06 6.11
N ASP A 115 1.88 15.07 6.94
CA ASP A 115 2.92 16.05 7.18
C ASP A 115 4.11 15.45 7.97
N ASP A 116 5.32 15.93 7.70
CA ASP A 116 6.57 15.38 8.25
C ASP A 116 6.57 15.31 9.79
N THR A 117 6.07 16.34 10.43
CA THR A 117 5.98 16.40 11.90
C THR A 117 5.13 15.25 12.44
N GLU A 118 3.98 15.00 11.82
CA GLU A 118 3.09 13.93 12.25
C GLU A 118 3.68 12.55 11.93
N LEU A 119 4.34 12.39 10.76
CA LEU A 119 5.03 11.14 10.42
C LEU A 119 6.13 10.81 11.43
N ILE A 120 6.95 11.79 11.81
CA ILE A 120 7.98 11.65 12.85
C ILE A 120 7.34 11.24 14.18
N ASN A 121 6.27 11.92 14.62
CA ASN A 121 5.57 11.61 15.85
C ASN A 121 5.04 10.17 15.87
N ARG A 122 4.47 9.69 14.77
CA ARG A 122 4.00 8.30 14.64
C ARG A 122 5.14 7.29 14.69
N LEU A 123 6.28 7.58 14.10
CA LEU A 123 7.47 6.72 14.15
C LEU A 123 8.06 6.68 15.57
N LEU A 124 8.15 7.82 16.26
CA LEU A 124 8.59 7.91 17.65
C LEU A 124 7.67 7.12 18.59
N SER A 125 6.34 7.26 18.43
CA SER A 125 5.36 6.55 19.26
C SER A 125 5.40 5.02 19.12
N ARG A 126 5.96 4.52 18.00
CA ARG A 126 6.22 3.11 17.76
C ARG A 126 7.56 2.62 18.34
N GLY A 127 8.31 3.49 19.01
CA GLY A 127 9.57 3.15 19.65
C GLY A 127 10.78 3.08 18.71
N HIS A 128 10.69 3.69 17.52
CA HIS A 128 11.83 3.75 16.61
C HIS A 128 12.84 4.81 17.06
N ASP A 129 14.12 4.51 16.87
CA ASP A 129 15.23 5.44 17.16
C ASP A 129 15.40 6.51 16.07
N ASP A 130 16.19 7.55 16.41
CA ASP A 130 16.42 8.69 15.53
C ASP A 130 17.04 8.28 14.18
N HIS A 131 17.95 7.30 14.16
CA HIS A 131 18.59 6.83 12.94
C HIS A 131 17.60 6.13 12.00
N PHE A 132 16.70 5.34 12.56
CA PHE A 132 15.60 4.73 11.79
C PHE A 132 14.67 5.79 11.23
N ILE A 133 14.31 6.79 12.04
CA ILE A 133 13.43 7.90 11.63
C ILE A 133 14.09 8.70 10.50
N GLU A 134 15.35 9.06 10.60
CA GLU A 134 16.08 9.78 9.55
C GLU A 134 16.05 9.01 8.21
N LYS A 135 16.32 7.71 8.24
CA LYS A 135 16.22 6.85 7.04
C LYS A 135 14.81 6.84 6.46
N ARG A 136 13.78 6.76 7.31
CA ARG A 136 12.38 6.76 6.87
C ARG A 136 11.96 8.09 6.27
N MET A 137 12.41 9.20 6.85
CA MET A 137 12.13 10.54 6.31
C MET A 137 12.81 10.77 4.95
N LYS A 138 14.05 10.30 4.77
CA LYS A 138 14.73 10.34 3.49
C LYS A 138 13.95 9.55 2.44
N LEU A 139 13.54 8.33 2.76
CA LEU A 139 12.75 7.48 1.88
C LEU A 139 11.38 8.12 1.56
N ALA A 140 10.69 8.69 2.55
CA ALA A 140 9.43 9.39 2.34
C ALA A 140 9.57 10.56 1.36
N LYS A 141 10.69 11.31 1.42
CA LYS A 141 10.99 12.38 0.46
C LYS A 141 11.19 11.84 -0.96
N GLU A 142 11.89 10.72 -1.11
CA GLU A 142 12.08 10.04 -2.39
C GLU A 142 10.73 9.54 -2.94
N GLN A 143 9.90 8.92 -2.12
CA GLN A 143 8.57 8.45 -2.48
C GLN A 143 7.65 9.59 -2.91
N ARG A 144 7.65 10.71 -2.20
CA ARG A 144 6.87 11.92 -2.55
C ARG A 144 7.31 12.56 -3.86
N SER A 145 8.55 12.36 -4.31
CA SER A 145 8.98 12.86 -5.63
C SER A 145 8.20 12.23 -6.80
N LYS A 146 7.52 11.11 -6.54
CA LYS A 146 6.69 10.39 -7.52
C LYS A 146 5.20 10.66 -7.39
N ILE A 147 4.80 11.57 -6.51
CA ILE A 147 3.38 11.85 -6.20
C ILE A 147 2.55 12.21 -7.44
N ASN A 148 3.16 12.86 -8.44
CA ASN A 148 2.51 13.25 -9.70
C ASN A 148 2.20 12.07 -10.64
N ARG A 149 2.57 10.84 -10.24
CA ARG A 149 2.25 9.61 -10.98
C ARG A 149 0.91 8.99 -10.52
N PHE A 150 0.31 9.55 -9.48
CA PHE A 150 -0.95 9.10 -8.90
C PHE A 150 -2.08 10.03 -9.32
N ASP A 151 -3.28 9.47 -9.49
CA ASP A 151 -4.47 10.22 -9.90
C ASP A 151 -4.99 11.10 -8.77
N PHE A 152 -4.87 10.62 -7.53
CA PHE A 152 -5.33 11.32 -6.33
C PHE A 152 -4.27 11.34 -5.25
N VAL A 153 -4.23 12.45 -4.52
CA VAL A 153 -3.37 12.62 -3.33
C VAL A 153 -4.27 12.96 -2.15
N VAL A 154 -4.26 12.11 -1.13
CA VAL A 154 -5.07 12.28 0.07
C VAL A 154 -4.18 12.43 1.29
N LYS A 155 -4.34 13.53 2.03
CA LYS A 155 -3.64 13.74 3.30
C LYS A 155 -4.40 13.06 4.44
N ASN A 156 -3.70 12.22 5.19
CA ASN A 156 -4.23 11.58 6.38
C ASN A 156 -4.10 12.49 7.60
N VAL A 157 -4.99 13.46 7.72
CA VAL A 157 -5.07 14.36 8.88
C VAL A 157 -5.69 13.64 10.09
N ASP A 158 -6.84 13.04 9.88
CA ASP A 158 -7.51 12.12 10.79
C ASP A 158 -8.18 11.00 10.00
N ILE A 159 -8.40 9.87 10.65
CA ILE A 159 -8.86 8.65 9.97
C ILE A 159 -10.24 8.82 9.34
N ASN A 160 -11.19 9.43 10.07
CA ASN A 160 -12.58 9.54 9.60
C ASN A 160 -12.68 10.46 8.38
N THR A 161 -12.09 11.65 8.45
CA THR A 161 -12.05 12.59 7.32
C THR A 161 -11.34 11.98 6.12
N THR A 162 -10.23 11.27 6.34
CA THR A 162 -9.47 10.62 5.27
C THR A 162 -10.29 9.53 4.57
N VAL A 163 -10.98 8.70 5.35
CA VAL A 163 -11.84 7.63 4.81
C VAL A 163 -13.00 8.22 4.03
N MET A 164 -13.67 9.27 4.55
CA MET A 164 -14.75 9.94 3.83
C MET A 164 -14.29 10.52 2.50
N ASN A 165 -13.15 11.21 2.47
CA ASN A 165 -12.58 11.75 1.24
C ASN A 165 -12.30 10.65 0.20
N ILE A 166 -11.81 9.49 0.63
CA ILE A 166 -11.54 8.37 -0.26
C ILE A 166 -12.85 7.74 -0.75
N LEU A 167 -13.86 7.61 0.11
CA LEU A 167 -15.17 7.13 -0.30
C LEU A 167 -15.81 8.04 -1.34
N ASP A 168 -15.69 9.36 -1.19
CA ASP A 168 -16.17 10.35 -2.18
C ASP A 168 -15.44 10.19 -3.52
N ILE A 169 -14.11 9.96 -3.50
CA ILE A 169 -13.34 9.68 -4.72
C ILE A 169 -13.89 8.40 -5.40
N ILE A 170 -14.07 7.32 -4.64
CA ILE A 170 -14.56 6.04 -5.17
C ILE A 170 -15.97 6.21 -5.77
N CYS A 171 -16.88 6.88 -5.07
CA CYS A 171 -18.23 7.13 -5.58
C CYS A 171 -18.22 7.91 -6.89
N ASN A 172 -17.42 8.96 -7.00
CA ASN A 172 -17.31 9.74 -8.23
C ASN A 172 -16.74 8.93 -9.41
N LEU A 173 -15.83 7.97 -9.13
CA LEU A 173 -15.28 7.07 -10.15
C LEU A 173 -16.29 6.02 -10.62
N GLU A 174 -17.23 5.59 -9.76
CA GLU A 174 -18.31 4.65 -10.14
C GLU A 174 -19.38 5.32 -11.01
N GLU A 175 -19.54 6.64 -10.91
CA GLU A 175 -20.52 7.41 -11.69
C GLU A 175 -20.00 7.88 -13.05
N SER A 176 -18.70 7.72 -13.33
CA SER A 176 -18.00 8.22 -14.53
C SER A 176 -17.95 7.17 -15.63
#